data_5199dba462953cf1d1bc268a01c112b4
#
_entry.id   5199dba462953cf1d1bc268a01c112b4
#
_cell.length_a   1.000
_cell.length_b   1.000
_cell.length_c   1.000
_cell.angle_alpha   90.00
_cell.angle_beta   90.00
_cell.angle_gamma   90.00
#
_symmetry.space_group_name_H-M   'P 1'
#
loop_
_entity.id
_entity.type
_entity.pdbx_description
1 polymer ?
#
loop_
_entity_poly.entity_id
_entity_poly.type
_entity_poly.pdbx_seq_one_letter_code
_entity_poly.pdbx_strand_id
1 'polypeptide(L)'
;PSRGLGDVYKRQGLNGEYFMSGRIDDLECAYTTLWGFLQGRGEEEGRGDIWVMFDNEEVGSSSRQGAQGTLMADVLTRIEESMGVSREQSIRARTNSLVLSADNGHATHPNHPEKSDPANPVVMGGGVLLKYNARQTYTTSGFTGAAFTAICKKAGVPVQVFANRADVPGGSTLGNLLGHQILMPMVDIGLGQLAMHSAMETASCADAEYMAKAVAEYYNTPIFQPKDGEWKLGL
;
A
#
# COMPACT_ATOMS: atom_id res chain seq x y z
N PRO A 1 39.14 -1.65 -1.93
CA PRO A 1 37.76 -2.06 -2.14
C PRO A 1 36.90 -0.81 -2.33
N SER A 2 36.20 -0.78 -3.46
CA SER A 2 35.41 0.33 -3.92
C SER A 2 34.10 0.49 -3.13
N ARG A 3 34.17 0.68 -1.83
CA ARG A 3 32.98 0.93 -0.99
C ARG A 3 32.28 2.24 -1.32
N GLY A 4 32.95 3.16 -2.01
CA GLY A 4 32.40 4.47 -2.34
C GLY A 4 31.61 4.52 -3.65
N LEU A 5 31.83 3.63 -4.60
CA LEU A 5 31.17 3.72 -5.91
C LEU A 5 29.69 3.36 -5.84
N GLY A 6 29.29 2.39 -5.02
CA GLY A 6 27.88 2.03 -4.84
C GLY A 6 27.05 3.11 -4.16
N ASP A 7 27.63 3.89 -3.24
CA ASP A 7 26.92 4.93 -2.51
C ASP A 7 26.80 6.25 -3.28
N VAL A 8 27.75 6.52 -4.18
CA VAL A 8 27.78 7.76 -5.00
C VAL A 8 26.70 7.75 -6.09
N TYR A 9 26.27 6.57 -6.55
CA TYR A 9 25.34 6.43 -7.69
C TYR A 9 23.96 5.95 -7.29
N LYS A 10 23.56 6.08 -6.02
CA LYS A 10 22.20 5.72 -5.59
C LYS A 10 21.12 6.62 -6.21
N ARG A 11 21.42 7.89 -6.44
CA ARG A 11 20.52 8.80 -7.19
C ARG A 11 20.90 8.79 -8.66
N GLN A 12 19.91 8.55 -9.51
CA GLN A 12 20.03 8.38 -10.95
C GLN A 12 19.11 9.37 -11.66
N GLY A 13 19.28 9.44 -13.00
CA GLY A 13 18.55 10.38 -13.81
C GLY A 13 19.27 11.73 -13.96
N LEU A 14 18.89 12.51 -14.97
CA LEU A 14 19.54 13.77 -15.30
C LEU A 14 19.40 14.80 -14.15
N ASN A 15 18.27 14.76 -13.45
CA ASN A 15 17.93 15.64 -12.31
C ASN A 15 17.92 14.90 -10.98
N GLY A 16 18.40 13.66 -10.91
CA GLY A 16 18.36 12.84 -9.71
C GLY A 16 16.94 12.38 -9.35
N GLU A 17 16.07 12.19 -10.33
CA GLU A 17 14.67 11.82 -10.18
C GLU A 17 14.46 10.36 -9.76
N TYR A 18 15.48 9.53 -9.92
CA TYR A 18 15.44 8.11 -9.53
C TYR A 18 16.45 7.78 -8.44
N PHE A 19 16.22 6.70 -7.75
CA PHE A 19 17.21 6.08 -6.89
C PHE A 19 17.31 4.58 -7.16
N MET A 20 18.47 4.01 -6.86
CA MET A 20 18.75 2.59 -7.02
C MET A 20 19.22 2.00 -5.70
N SER A 21 18.64 0.85 -5.35
CA SER A 21 19.04 0.09 -4.16
C SER A 21 18.60 -1.36 -4.34
N GLY A 22 19.14 -2.27 -3.56
CA GLY A 22 18.52 -3.56 -3.35
C GLY A 22 17.37 -3.43 -2.35
N ARG A 23 16.38 -4.30 -2.46
CA ARG A 23 15.24 -4.40 -1.52
C ARG A 23 14.38 -3.13 -1.47
N ILE A 24 14.21 -2.45 -2.60
CA ILE A 24 13.19 -1.40 -2.72
C ILE A 24 11.83 -2.03 -2.49
N ASP A 25 11.62 -3.18 -3.07
CA ASP A 25 10.53 -4.08 -2.74
C ASP A 25 10.85 -4.88 -1.46
N ASP A 26 10.12 -4.69 -0.37
CA ASP A 26 9.05 -3.67 -0.20
C ASP A 26 9.42 -2.64 0.89
N LEU A 27 10.71 -2.38 1.08
CA LEU A 27 11.18 -1.39 2.07
C LEU A 27 10.75 0.04 1.69
N GLU A 28 10.52 0.33 0.42
CA GLU A 28 10.05 1.63 -0.02
C GLU A 28 8.62 1.90 0.48
N CYS A 29 7.69 0.97 0.27
CA CYS A 29 6.34 1.12 0.81
C CYS A 29 6.33 1.07 2.34
N ALA A 30 7.10 0.19 2.96
CA ALA A 30 7.20 0.12 4.42
C ALA A 30 7.67 1.46 5.02
N TYR A 31 8.72 2.07 4.46
CA TYR A 31 9.25 3.34 4.94
C TYR A 31 8.31 4.52 4.67
N THR A 32 7.79 4.63 3.47
CA THR A 32 6.94 5.77 3.06
C THR A 32 5.59 5.75 3.76
N THR A 33 5.01 4.59 3.99
CA THR A 33 3.76 4.44 4.76
C THR A 33 3.97 4.71 6.25
N LEU A 34 5.09 4.29 6.84
CA LEU A 34 5.46 4.67 8.21
C LEU A 34 5.61 6.17 8.33
N TRP A 35 6.30 6.80 7.37
CA TRP A 35 6.48 8.25 7.36
C TRP A 35 5.13 8.98 7.27
N GLY A 36 4.23 8.53 6.39
CA GLY A 36 2.88 9.05 6.28
C GLY A 36 2.07 8.88 7.56
N PHE A 37 2.16 7.72 8.22
CA PHE A 37 1.54 7.46 9.52
C PHE A 37 2.01 8.44 10.61
N LEU A 38 3.32 8.72 10.66
CA LEU A 38 3.89 9.64 11.64
C LEU A 38 3.52 11.12 11.37
N GLN A 39 3.20 11.47 10.13
CA GLN A 39 2.79 12.83 9.74
C GLN A 39 1.27 13.03 9.84
N GLY A 40 0.50 11.97 9.60
CA GLY A 40 -0.95 11.99 9.74
C GLY A 40 -1.34 11.80 11.21
N ARG A 41 -2.23 12.64 11.72
CA ARG A 41 -2.80 12.50 13.06
C ARG A 41 -4.29 12.78 12.98
N GLY A 42 -5.08 11.72 12.97
CA GLY A 42 -6.51 11.85 13.20
C GLY A 42 -6.75 12.30 14.64
N GLU A 43 -7.32 13.48 14.82
CA GLU A 43 -7.68 14.00 16.16
C GLU A 43 -9.09 13.59 16.59
N GLU A 44 -9.73 12.66 15.86
CA GLU A 44 -11.09 12.26 16.13
C GLU A 44 -11.21 11.30 17.32
N GLU A 45 -12.07 11.66 18.25
CA GLU A 45 -12.41 10.79 19.39
C GLU A 45 -13.08 9.49 18.89
N GLY A 46 -12.64 8.35 19.40
CA GLY A 46 -13.16 7.05 19.04
C GLY A 46 -12.52 6.41 17.81
N ARG A 47 -11.50 7.04 17.20
CA ARG A 47 -10.70 6.49 16.11
C ARG A 47 -9.40 5.90 16.63
N GLY A 48 -8.98 4.77 16.06
CA GLY A 48 -7.66 4.16 16.29
C GLY A 48 -6.89 4.07 14.98
N ASP A 49 -5.73 4.71 14.91
CA ASP A 49 -4.82 4.62 13.78
C ASP A 49 -3.76 3.57 14.05
N ILE A 50 -3.58 2.64 13.11
CA ILE A 50 -2.67 1.52 13.25
C ILE A 50 -1.81 1.42 12.00
N TRP A 51 -0.51 1.28 12.19
CA TRP A 51 0.44 0.91 11.15
C TRP A 51 1.09 -0.41 11.52
N VAL A 52 1.18 -1.35 10.58
CA VAL A 52 1.76 -2.68 10.79
C VAL A 52 2.71 -3.00 9.66
N MET A 53 3.88 -3.51 10.00
CA MET A 53 4.82 -4.10 9.06
C MET A 53 4.93 -5.59 9.34
N PHE A 54 4.68 -6.41 8.32
CA PHE A 54 4.84 -7.85 8.40
C PHE A 54 6.24 -8.25 7.95
N ASP A 55 6.78 -9.30 8.56
CA ASP A 55 8.00 -9.96 8.13
C ASP A 55 7.67 -11.07 7.11
N ASN A 56 8.70 -11.57 6.44
CA ASN A 56 8.61 -12.73 5.55
C ASN A 56 7.68 -12.58 4.32
N GLU A 57 7.40 -11.37 3.85
CA GLU A 57 6.58 -11.22 2.65
C GLU A 57 7.20 -11.98 1.48
N GLU A 58 8.45 -11.73 1.16
CA GLU A 58 9.19 -12.32 0.04
C GLU A 58 9.52 -13.83 0.23
N VAL A 59 9.68 -14.26 1.47
CA VAL A 59 9.85 -15.68 1.81
C VAL A 59 8.53 -16.42 1.67
N GLY A 60 7.44 -15.76 1.93
CA GLY A 60 6.07 -16.23 1.84
C GLY A 60 5.21 -15.74 2.99
N SER A 61 4.21 -14.94 2.66
CA SER A 61 3.26 -14.38 3.63
C SER A 61 2.41 -15.43 4.36
N SER A 62 2.39 -16.67 3.89
CA SER A 62 1.77 -17.81 4.58
C SER A 62 2.62 -18.38 5.72
N SER A 63 3.81 -17.85 5.94
CA SER A 63 4.63 -18.19 7.10
C SER A 63 3.99 -17.64 8.40
N ARG A 64 4.47 -18.13 9.54
CA ARG A 64 3.99 -17.69 10.86
C ARG A 64 4.10 -16.17 11.06
N GLN A 65 5.15 -15.55 10.54
CA GLN A 65 5.45 -14.12 10.69
C GLN A 65 4.78 -13.26 9.62
N GLY A 66 4.29 -13.90 8.54
CA GLY A 66 3.71 -13.21 7.39
C GLY A 66 2.27 -12.75 7.63
N ALA A 67 1.73 -12.05 6.64
CA ALA A 67 0.41 -11.42 6.72
C ALA A 67 -0.77 -12.41 6.90
N GLN A 68 -0.59 -13.67 6.51
CA GLN A 68 -1.60 -14.71 6.72
C GLN A 68 -1.63 -15.24 8.17
N GLY A 69 -0.62 -14.90 8.99
CA GLY A 69 -0.60 -15.25 10.41
C GLY A 69 -1.65 -14.48 11.22
N THR A 70 -1.90 -14.91 12.45
CA THR A 70 -2.93 -14.32 13.32
C THR A 70 -2.47 -13.07 14.07
N LEU A 71 -1.21 -12.65 13.89
CA LEU A 71 -0.59 -11.57 14.67
C LEU A 71 -1.47 -10.31 14.76
N MET A 72 -1.93 -9.81 13.61
CA MET A 72 -2.74 -8.59 13.59
C MET A 72 -4.11 -8.81 14.24
N ALA A 73 -4.77 -9.93 13.97
CA ALA A 73 -6.05 -10.28 14.60
C ALA A 73 -5.93 -10.39 16.13
N ASP A 74 -4.86 -11.03 16.60
CA ASP A 74 -4.60 -11.22 18.04
C ASP A 74 -4.27 -9.88 18.72
N VAL A 75 -3.45 -9.02 18.10
CA VAL A 75 -3.11 -7.71 18.65
C VAL A 75 -4.34 -6.81 18.73
N LEU A 76 -5.14 -6.75 17.65
CA LEU A 76 -6.39 -5.98 17.64
C LEU A 76 -7.34 -6.45 18.74
N THR A 77 -7.54 -7.75 18.85
CA THR A 77 -8.42 -8.34 19.89
C THR A 77 -7.95 -7.95 21.30
N ARG A 78 -6.65 -8.03 21.56
CA ARG A 78 -6.10 -7.62 22.85
C ARG A 78 -6.25 -6.13 23.15
N ILE A 79 -6.08 -5.26 22.15
CA ILE A 79 -6.33 -3.82 22.29
C ILE A 79 -7.81 -3.58 22.60
N GLU A 80 -8.71 -4.16 21.83
CA GLU A 80 -10.15 -4.05 21.99
C GLU A 80 -10.61 -4.51 23.38
N GLU A 81 -10.14 -5.68 23.84
CA GLU A 81 -10.42 -6.21 25.17
C GLU A 81 -9.89 -5.29 26.28
N SER A 82 -8.69 -4.74 26.13
CA SER A 82 -8.12 -3.81 27.12
C SER A 82 -8.90 -2.50 27.25
N MET A 83 -9.60 -2.11 26.18
CA MET A 83 -10.47 -0.93 26.13
C MET A 83 -11.91 -1.25 26.56
N GLY A 84 -12.24 -2.49 26.89
CA GLY A 84 -13.59 -2.92 27.25
C GLY A 84 -14.56 -2.95 26.06
N VAL A 85 -14.05 -3.04 24.84
CA VAL A 85 -14.87 -3.11 23.61
C VAL A 85 -15.51 -4.48 23.51
N SER A 86 -16.83 -4.53 23.37
CA SER A 86 -17.55 -5.78 23.19
C SER A 86 -17.28 -6.38 21.79
N ARG A 87 -17.50 -7.68 21.65
CA ARG A 87 -17.33 -8.35 20.34
C ARG A 87 -18.18 -7.72 19.24
N GLU A 88 -19.40 -7.30 19.55
CA GLU A 88 -20.30 -6.63 18.60
C GLU A 88 -19.70 -5.30 18.16
N GLN A 89 -19.23 -4.48 19.10
CA GLN A 89 -18.57 -3.22 18.81
C GLN A 89 -17.28 -3.42 17.99
N SER A 90 -16.49 -4.43 18.30
CA SER A 90 -15.29 -4.81 17.55
C SER A 90 -15.63 -5.12 16.07
N ILE A 91 -16.63 -5.97 15.83
CA ILE A 91 -17.05 -6.32 14.46
C ILE A 91 -17.49 -5.07 13.70
N ARG A 92 -18.27 -4.20 14.30
CA ARG A 92 -18.70 -2.93 13.69
C ARG A 92 -17.52 -1.99 13.40
N ALA A 93 -16.60 -1.85 14.35
CA ALA A 93 -15.42 -1.01 14.17
C ALA A 93 -14.57 -1.50 13.01
N ARG A 94 -14.32 -2.80 12.92
CA ARG A 94 -13.55 -3.42 11.82
C ARG A 94 -14.26 -3.22 10.48
N THR A 95 -15.58 -3.39 10.41
CA THR A 95 -16.36 -3.16 9.18
C THR A 95 -16.33 -1.69 8.74
N ASN A 96 -16.24 -0.77 9.69
CA ASN A 96 -16.18 0.69 9.44
C ASN A 96 -14.74 1.21 9.24
N SER A 97 -13.77 0.33 9.21
CA SER A 97 -12.36 0.68 8.96
C SER A 97 -12.02 0.56 7.47
N LEU A 98 -10.97 1.20 7.05
CA LEU A 98 -10.34 0.99 5.74
C LEU A 98 -8.87 0.65 5.95
N VAL A 99 -8.38 -0.38 5.27
CA VAL A 99 -6.97 -0.79 5.30
C VAL A 99 -6.29 -0.42 4.00
N LEU A 100 -5.11 0.21 4.10
CA LEU A 100 -4.19 0.34 2.97
C LEU A 100 -3.21 -0.84 3.03
N SER A 101 -3.24 -1.70 2.02
CA SER A 101 -2.26 -2.76 1.81
C SER A 101 -1.24 -2.23 0.81
N ALA A 102 -0.04 -1.93 1.29
CA ALA A 102 0.99 -1.25 0.51
C ALA A 102 2.12 -2.24 0.16
N ASP A 103 2.41 -2.35 -1.12
CA ASP A 103 3.41 -3.24 -1.68
C ASP A 103 3.79 -2.75 -3.09
N ASN A 104 5.07 -2.79 -3.47
CA ASN A 104 5.53 -2.25 -4.74
C ASN A 104 4.92 -2.97 -5.95
N GLY A 105 4.96 -2.35 -7.11
CA GLY A 105 4.46 -2.89 -8.36
C GLY A 105 5.40 -2.64 -9.52
N HIS A 106 5.29 -3.44 -10.58
CA HIS A 106 6.12 -3.26 -11.77
C HIS A 106 5.76 -2.00 -12.54
N ALA A 107 6.75 -1.13 -12.77
CA ALA A 107 6.64 -0.10 -13.79
C ALA A 107 6.83 -0.72 -15.18
N THR A 108 6.30 -0.07 -16.20
CA THR A 108 6.47 -0.47 -17.59
C THR A 108 7.95 -0.33 -17.99
N HIS A 109 8.58 -1.45 -18.33
CA HIS A 109 9.98 -1.43 -18.73
C HIS A 109 10.14 -0.84 -20.13
N PRO A 110 10.98 0.19 -20.34
CA PRO A 110 11.06 0.89 -21.62
C PRO A 110 11.49 0.00 -22.81
N ASN A 111 12.30 -1.03 -22.53
CA ASN A 111 12.74 -1.99 -23.57
C ASN A 111 11.82 -3.21 -23.70
N HIS A 112 10.86 -3.37 -22.79
CA HIS A 112 9.95 -4.51 -22.74
C HIS A 112 8.51 -4.09 -22.41
N PRO A 113 7.95 -3.09 -23.12
CA PRO A 113 6.59 -2.61 -22.84
C PRO A 113 5.54 -3.70 -23.03
N GLU A 114 5.84 -4.71 -23.85
CA GLU A 114 4.95 -5.85 -24.10
C GLU A 114 4.73 -6.73 -22.87
N LYS A 115 5.50 -6.56 -21.79
CA LYS A 115 5.32 -7.28 -20.53
C LYS A 115 4.25 -6.66 -19.64
N SER A 116 3.89 -5.41 -19.88
CA SER A 116 2.89 -4.66 -19.11
C SER A 116 1.52 -4.68 -19.79
N ASP A 117 0.47 -4.38 -19.03
CA ASP A 117 -0.85 -4.13 -19.61
C ASP A 117 -0.81 -2.87 -20.51
N PRO A 118 -1.13 -2.98 -21.81
CA PRO A 118 -1.07 -1.85 -22.69
C PRO A 118 -2.12 -0.76 -22.42
N ALA A 119 -3.20 -1.12 -21.70
CA ALA A 119 -4.26 -0.16 -21.34
C ALA A 119 -3.91 0.66 -20.10
N ASN A 120 -3.05 0.11 -19.22
CA ASN A 120 -2.67 0.75 -17.96
C ASN A 120 -1.13 0.72 -17.79
N PRO A 121 -0.38 1.43 -18.63
CA PRO A 121 1.07 1.50 -18.49
C PRO A 121 1.43 2.31 -17.25
N VAL A 122 2.25 1.72 -16.38
CA VAL A 122 2.76 2.37 -15.17
C VAL A 122 4.06 3.09 -15.48
N VAL A 123 4.16 4.35 -15.11
CA VAL A 123 5.34 5.18 -15.29
C VAL A 123 5.93 5.56 -13.93
N MET A 124 7.23 5.36 -13.73
CA MET A 124 7.93 5.86 -12.54
C MET A 124 7.85 7.39 -12.50
N GLY A 125 7.52 7.96 -11.34
CA GLY A 125 7.24 9.40 -11.18
C GLY A 125 5.79 9.80 -11.50
N GLY A 126 4.96 8.84 -11.89
CA GLY A 126 3.56 9.07 -12.23
C GLY A 126 2.58 9.01 -11.07
N GLY A 127 3.05 8.72 -9.86
CA GLY A 127 2.21 8.69 -8.65
C GLY A 127 1.98 7.29 -8.09
N VAL A 128 1.13 7.26 -7.07
CA VAL A 128 0.81 6.03 -6.33
C VAL A 128 0.00 5.07 -7.21
N LEU A 129 0.33 3.80 -7.15
CA LEU A 129 -0.40 2.74 -7.83
C LEU A 129 -1.66 2.35 -7.06
N LEU A 130 -2.76 2.20 -7.78
CA LEU A 130 -3.98 1.59 -7.30
C LEU A 130 -4.13 0.25 -8.03
N LYS A 131 -3.95 -0.85 -7.31
CA LYS A 131 -3.84 -2.18 -7.89
C LYS A 131 -5.20 -2.85 -8.01
N TYR A 132 -5.55 -3.34 -9.21
CA TYR A 132 -6.77 -4.09 -9.48
C TYR A 132 -6.48 -5.47 -10.05
N ASN A 133 -7.28 -6.45 -9.65
CA ASN A 133 -7.24 -7.79 -10.20
C ASN A 133 -8.65 -8.41 -10.22
N ALA A 134 -9.07 -8.92 -11.36
CA ALA A 134 -10.41 -9.54 -11.52
C ALA A 134 -10.60 -10.79 -10.66
N ARG A 135 -9.53 -11.49 -10.28
CA ARG A 135 -9.55 -12.64 -9.37
C ARG A 135 -9.47 -12.24 -7.90
N GLN A 136 -9.41 -10.93 -7.62
CA GLN A 136 -9.25 -10.38 -6.27
C GLN A 136 -8.00 -10.88 -5.54
N THR A 137 -6.92 -11.17 -6.26
CA THR A 137 -5.60 -11.34 -5.65
C THR A 137 -5.06 -10.00 -5.12
N TYR A 138 -5.64 -8.88 -5.60
CA TYR A 138 -5.64 -7.57 -4.98
C TYR A 138 -7.05 -7.28 -4.47
N THR A 139 -7.16 -6.78 -3.25
CA THR A 139 -8.43 -6.60 -2.54
C THR A 139 -9.23 -5.37 -2.98
N THR A 140 -8.62 -4.49 -3.78
CA THR A 140 -9.23 -3.25 -4.24
C THR A 140 -10.57 -3.51 -4.92
N SER A 141 -11.60 -2.89 -4.38
CA SER A 141 -12.94 -2.82 -4.95
C SER A 141 -13.22 -1.46 -5.59
N GLY A 142 -14.30 -1.33 -6.32
CA GLY A 142 -14.71 -0.03 -6.86
C GLY A 142 -14.90 1.03 -5.76
N PHE A 143 -15.41 0.60 -4.59
CA PHE A 143 -15.60 1.47 -3.44
C PHE A 143 -14.26 1.89 -2.81
N THR A 144 -13.42 0.93 -2.40
CA THR A 144 -12.16 1.23 -1.71
C THR A 144 -11.19 2.00 -2.59
N GLY A 145 -11.16 1.69 -3.89
CA GLY A 145 -10.38 2.43 -4.88
C GLY A 145 -10.87 3.86 -5.07
N ALA A 146 -12.18 4.10 -5.12
CA ALA A 146 -12.74 5.45 -5.19
C ALA A 146 -12.43 6.27 -3.94
N ALA A 147 -12.54 5.66 -2.75
CA ALA A 147 -12.19 6.31 -1.48
C ALA A 147 -10.73 6.75 -1.46
N PHE A 148 -9.80 5.84 -1.80
CA PHE A 148 -8.37 6.18 -1.83
C PHE A 148 -8.04 7.22 -2.91
N THR A 149 -8.66 7.14 -4.08
CA THR A 149 -8.50 8.16 -5.14
C THR A 149 -8.95 9.54 -4.66
N ALA A 150 -10.03 9.63 -3.91
CA ALA A 150 -10.51 10.92 -3.35
C ALA A 150 -9.52 11.48 -2.32
N ILE A 151 -8.95 10.63 -1.47
CA ILE A 151 -7.89 10.99 -0.51
C ILE A 151 -6.65 11.52 -1.24
N CYS A 152 -6.16 10.79 -2.24
CA CYS A 152 -5.02 11.22 -3.05
C CYS A 152 -5.29 12.57 -3.76
N LYS A 153 -6.50 12.77 -4.27
CA LYS A 153 -6.89 14.05 -4.88
C LYS A 153 -6.81 15.20 -3.89
N LYS A 154 -7.28 15.01 -2.65
CA LYS A 154 -7.16 16.01 -1.58
C LYS A 154 -5.70 16.28 -1.24
N ALA A 155 -4.86 15.26 -1.19
CA ALA A 155 -3.43 15.38 -0.94
C ALA A 155 -2.64 15.99 -2.13
N GLY A 156 -3.26 16.21 -3.29
CA GLY A 156 -2.56 16.63 -4.51
C GLY A 156 -1.63 15.57 -5.08
N VAL A 157 -1.93 14.29 -4.85
CA VAL A 157 -1.13 13.14 -5.25
C VAL A 157 -1.72 12.48 -6.49
N PRO A 158 -0.95 12.30 -7.57
CA PRO A 158 -1.40 11.56 -8.75
C PRO A 158 -1.54 10.07 -8.45
N VAL A 159 -2.49 9.41 -9.13
CA VAL A 159 -2.78 7.98 -9.00
C VAL A 159 -2.72 7.32 -10.37
N GLN A 160 -2.08 6.17 -10.45
CA GLN A 160 -2.04 5.33 -11.62
C GLN A 160 -2.78 4.01 -11.35
N VAL A 161 -3.52 3.52 -12.33
CA VAL A 161 -4.12 2.19 -12.24
C VAL A 161 -3.06 1.15 -12.61
N PHE A 162 -2.90 0.15 -11.76
CA PHE A 162 -2.08 -1.02 -12.03
C PHE A 162 -2.96 -2.24 -12.23
N ALA A 163 -2.77 -2.90 -13.35
CA ALA A 163 -3.35 -4.23 -13.62
C ALA A 163 -2.28 -5.09 -14.29
N ASN A 164 -2.25 -6.36 -13.94
CA ASN A 164 -1.40 -7.30 -14.66
C ASN A 164 -1.96 -7.51 -16.08
N ARG A 165 -1.08 -7.71 -17.03
CA ARG A 165 -1.48 -8.15 -18.38
C ARG A 165 -2.32 -9.44 -18.26
N ALA A 166 -3.40 -9.54 -19.03
CA ALA A 166 -4.43 -10.56 -18.85
C ALA A 166 -3.94 -12.02 -19.01
N ASP A 167 -2.86 -12.22 -19.76
CA ASP A 167 -2.22 -13.53 -20.01
C ASP A 167 -1.00 -13.80 -19.09
N VAL A 168 -0.69 -12.88 -18.18
CA VAL A 168 0.39 -13.02 -17.19
C VAL A 168 -0.22 -13.21 -15.81
N PRO A 169 0.10 -14.31 -15.10
CA PRO A 169 -0.36 -14.46 -13.73
C PRO A 169 0.27 -13.38 -12.86
N GLY A 170 -0.57 -12.66 -12.12
CA GLY A 170 -0.11 -11.70 -11.12
C GLY A 170 0.25 -12.39 -9.81
N GLY A 171 1.10 -11.76 -9.01
CA GLY A 171 1.29 -12.11 -7.62
C GLY A 171 0.03 -11.84 -6.78
N SER A 172 0.07 -12.20 -5.52
CA SER A 172 -0.86 -11.73 -4.50
C SER A 172 -0.16 -10.70 -3.61
N THR A 173 -0.95 -9.94 -2.88
CA THR A 173 -0.46 -8.95 -1.93
C THR A 173 -0.86 -9.30 -0.50
N LEU A 174 -0.31 -8.56 0.44
CA LEU A 174 -0.62 -8.65 1.87
C LEU A 174 -2.14 -8.58 2.14
N GLY A 175 -2.85 -7.69 1.42
CA GLY A 175 -4.28 -7.45 1.63
C GLY A 175 -5.14 -8.69 1.42
N ASN A 176 -4.92 -9.43 0.35
CA ASN A 176 -5.66 -10.67 0.09
C ASN A 176 -5.46 -11.70 1.21
N LEU A 177 -4.23 -11.88 1.66
CA LEU A 177 -3.89 -12.85 2.72
C LEU A 177 -4.39 -12.40 4.09
N LEU A 178 -4.25 -11.13 4.41
CA LEU A 178 -4.76 -10.54 5.64
C LEU A 178 -6.29 -10.59 5.71
N GLY A 179 -6.97 -10.42 4.59
CA GLY A 179 -8.43 -10.50 4.46
C GLY A 179 -9.03 -11.84 4.91
N HIS A 180 -8.23 -12.92 4.93
CA HIS A 180 -8.66 -14.21 5.50
C HIS A 180 -8.70 -14.22 7.03
N GLN A 181 -7.97 -13.31 7.68
CA GLN A 181 -7.89 -13.21 9.14
C GLN A 181 -8.75 -12.10 9.70
N ILE A 182 -8.92 -11.01 8.95
CA ILE A 182 -9.60 -9.80 9.41
C ILE A 182 -10.57 -9.32 8.34
N LEU A 183 -11.85 -9.26 8.70
CA LEU A 183 -12.88 -8.72 7.82
C LEU A 183 -12.89 -7.19 7.88
N MET A 184 -12.09 -6.56 7.04
CA MET A 184 -12.06 -5.09 6.86
C MET A 184 -12.07 -4.76 5.37
N PRO A 185 -12.72 -3.68 4.94
CA PRO A 185 -12.51 -3.13 3.60
C PRO A 185 -11.04 -2.77 3.38
N MET A 186 -10.47 -3.19 2.24
CA MET A 186 -9.06 -3.00 1.94
C MET A 186 -8.86 -2.43 0.54
N VAL A 187 -7.78 -1.70 0.35
CA VAL A 187 -7.30 -1.23 -0.94
C VAL A 187 -5.82 -1.55 -1.10
N ASP A 188 -5.46 -2.18 -2.20
CA ASP A 188 -4.07 -2.48 -2.53
C ASP A 188 -3.46 -1.33 -3.33
N ILE A 189 -2.41 -0.77 -2.77
CA ILE A 189 -1.65 0.34 -3.32
C ILE A 189 -0.18 -0.02 -3.46
N GLY A 190 0.60 0.82 -4.12
CA GLY A 190 2.03 0.58 -4.23
C GLY A 190 2.76 1.69 -4.96
N LEU A 191 4.03 1.45 -5.21
CA LEU A 191 4.90 2.32 -5.98
C LEU A 191 5.49 1.58 -7.17
N GLY A 192 5.64 2.28 -8.30
CA GLY A 192 6.17 1.69 -9.52
C GLY A 192 7.68 1.58 -9.50
N GLN A 193 8.21 0.37 -9.72
CA GLN A 193 9.66 0.16 -9.78
C GLN A 193 10.09 -0.68 -10.98
N LEU A 194 11.35 -0.63 -11.31
CA LEU A 194 12.00 -1.51 -12.29
C LEU A 194 12.96 -2.49 -11.61
N ALA A 195 13.17 -3.62 -12.26
CA ALA A 195 14.10 -4.66 -11.83
C ALA A 195 13.79 -5.23 -10.43
N MET A 196 12.51 -5.31 -10.06
CA MET A 196 12.04 -5.93 -8.81
C MET A 196 12.70 -7.31 -8.60
N HIS A 197 13.12 -7.59 -7.35
CA HIS A 197 13.84 -8.77 -6.93
C HIS A 197 15.28 -8.91 -7.50
N SER A 198 15.79 -7.90 -8.19
CA SER A 198 17.18 -7.90 -8.62
C SER A 198 18.12 -7.43 -7.48
N ALA A 199 19.41 -7.61 -7.67
CA ALA A 199 20.40 -7.07 -6.73
C ALA A 199 20.38 -5.53 -6.67
N MET A 200 19.80 -4.87 -7.70
CA MET A 200 19.73 -3.41 -7.83
C MET A 200 18.44 -3.04 -8.51
N GLU A 201 17.49 -2.59 -7.74
CA GLU A 201 16.17 -2.14 -8.16
C GLU A 201 16.17 -0.63 -8.38
N THR A 202 15.21 -0.10 -9.10
CA THR A 202 15.12 1.33 -9.42
C THR A 202 13.71 1.84 -9.15
N ALA A 203 13.60 2.95 -8.41
CA ALA A 203 12.34 3.62 -8.12
C ALA A 203 12.45 5.13 -8.27
N SER A 204 11.32 5.82 -8.18
CA SER A 204 11.22 7.27 -8.33
C SER A 204 11.21 7.99 -6.98
N CYS A 205 12.05 9.01 -6.83
CA CYS A 205 12.04 9.87 -5.64
C CYS A 205 10.70 10.58 -5.45
N ALA A 206 10.02 10.97 -6.54
CA ALA A 206 8.73 11.65 -6.47
C ALA A 206 7.62 10.71 -5.98
N ASP A 207 7.62 9.45 -6.43
CA ASP A 207 6.60 8.48 -6.02
C ASP A 207 6.69 8.16 -4.52
N ALA A 208 7.91 8.07 -3.97
CA ALA A 208 8.12 7.91 -2.53
C ALA A 208 7.52 9.09 -1.73
N GLU A 209 7.68 10.32 -2.21
CA GLU A 209 7.07 11.50 -1.59
C GLU A 209 5.54 11.48 -1.73
N TYR A 210 5.02 11.07 -2.88
CA TYR A 210 3.60 10.94 -3.12
C TYR A 210 2.95 9.92 -2.19
N MET A 211 3.56 8.76 -1.98
CA MET A 211 3.05 7.76 -1.04
C MET A 211 2.97 8.32 0.38
N ALA A 212 4.03 8.96 0.86
CA ALA A 212 4.03 9.53 2.19
C ALA A 212 2.92 10.59 2.37
N LYS A 213 2.71 11.47 1.38
CA LYS A 213 1.61 12.46 1.38
C LYS A 213 0.23 11.80 1.34
N ALA A 214 0.03 10.81 0.49
CA ALA A 214 -1.25 10.11 0.38
C ALA A 214 -1.61 9.39 1.68
N VAL A 215 -0.64 8.74 2.31
CA VAL A 215 -0.83 8.03 3.58
C VAL A 215 -1.05 9.01 4.74
N ALA A 216 -0.34 10.12 4.79
CA ALA A 216 -0.61 11.18 5.78
C ALA A 216 -2.04 11.71 5.66
N GLU A 217 -2.51 11.98 4.44
CA GLU A 217 -3.88 12.44 4.21
C GLU A 217 -4.92 11.35 4.53
N TYR A 218 -4.60 10.06 4.27
CA TYR A 218 -5.45 8.96 4.69
C TYR A 218 -5.67 8.96 6.21
N TYR A 219 -4.62 9.13 7.00
CA TYR A 219 -4.73 9.21 8.46
C TYR A 219 -5.38 10.52 8.94
N ASN A 220 -5.40 11.58 8.15
CA ASN A 220 -6.10 12.83 8.45
C ASN A 220 -7.56 12.84 7.98
N THR A 221 -7.98 11.86 7.16
CA THR A 221 -9.31 11.83 6.60
C THR A 221 -10.22 10.93 7.43
N PRO A 222 -11.27 11.46 8.08
CA PRO A 222 -12.29 10.66 8.72
C PRO A 222 -13.03 9.79 7.70
N ILE A 223 -13.12 8.51 8.02
CA ILE A 223 -13.83 7.52 7.20
C ILE A 223 -14.88 6.87 8.08
N PHE A 224 -16.16 7.00 7.72
CA PHE A 224 -17.24 6.40 8.50
C PHE A 224 -18.39 5.94 7.62
N GLN A 225 -19.09 4.93 8.11
CA GLN A 225 -20.27 4.35 7.47
C GLN A 225 -21.54 4.73 8.27
N PRO A 226 -22.27 5.79 7.85
CA PRO A 226 -23.47 6.23 8.60
C PRO A 226 -24.62 5.23 8.52
N LYS A 227 -24.68 4.45 7.46
CA LYS A 227 -25.60 3.33 7.28
C LYS A 227 -25.01 2.32 6.30
N ASP A 228 -25.59 1.13 6.26
CA ASP A 228 -25.16 0.08 5.36
C ASP A 228 -25.15 0.56 3.88
N GLY A 229 -24.02 0.28 3.20
CA GLY A 229 -23.80 0.68 1.81
C GLY A 229 -23.53 2.17 1.57
N GLU A 230 -23.49 3.01 2.60
CA GLU A 230 -23.13 4.43 2.49
C GLU A 230 -21.88 4.75 3.27
N TRP A 231 -20.88 5.25 2.58
CA TRP A 231 -19.63 5.71 3.17
C TRP A 231 -19.49 7.22 3.02
N LYS A 232 -18.93 7.85 4.04
CA LYS A 232 -18.56 9.26 4.02
C LYS A 232 -17.09 9.43 4.33
N LEU A 233 -16.47 10.30 3.56
CA LEU A 233 -15.11 10.77 3.77
C LEU A 233 -15.20 12.22 4.23
N GLY A 234 -14.50 12.57 5.30
CA GLY A 234 -14.33 13.95 5.76
C GLY A 234 -13.28 14.69 4.92
N LEU A 235 -13.59 14.90 3.64
CA LEU A 235 -12.68 15.54 2.69
C LEU A 235 -12.77 17.08 2.75
#